data_398ccbb9ce49d62361682734033bb07b
#
_entry.id   398ccbb9ce49d62361682734033bb07b
#
_cell.length_a   1.000
_cell.length_b   1.000
_cell.length_c   1.000
_cell.angle_alpha   90.00
_cell.angle_beta   90.00
_cell.angle_gamma   90.00
#
_symmetry.space_group_name_H-M   'P 1'
#
loop_
_entity.id
_entity.type
_entity.pdbx_description
1 polymer ?
#
loop_
_entity_poly.entity_id
_entity_poly.type
_entity_poly.pdbx_seq_one_letter_code
_entity_poly.pdbx_strand_id
1 'polypeptide(L)'
;WMSSMILWQLLSFSKKLNISSGAVEVQDRRKMYLTLIIALIQSLALSLNLPIQHLYSSLLVTTMNTLLLIAGAFFLVWLSDLNAQLGVGGSVVILLSSIVLNIPQDILSTFQLVRISMGIMILIVLSSIVLTYMMVLMYRARYRIPVHKIGLRSRFKRYSYFEIMLNPAGGMPFMYVMSFLSLPTYIFLLLQTLFPQTTVFSELSAQYGVGKPLWIYSYIAMIFLFSIAFAFVNMSGDQISDRMKKSGEYIYGVYPGEETSRFINRLVLRFSIIGGIFNVLMAGTPMLFVLSDENLLRIAMIPGLFMMFGGMIFTIKDEMKALRLNETYKPLI
;
A
#
# COMPACT_ATOMS: atom_id res chain seq x y z
N TRP A 1 -12.58 2.94 1.54
CA TRP A 1 -12.06 1.95 2.45
C TRP A 1 -10.53 1.87 2.46
N MET A 2 -9.84 1.57 1.37
CA MET A 2 -8.37 1.52 1.34
C MET A 2 -7.71 2.83 1.78
N SER A 3 -8.16 3.96 1.26
CA SER A 3 -7.66 5.28 1.61
C SER A 3 -7.78 5.56 3.11
N SER A 4 -8.87 5.12 3.75
CA SER A 4 -9.06 5.25 5.20
C SER A 4 -8.10 4.37 6.00
N MET A 5 -7.83 3.14 5.55
CA MET A 5 -6.83 2.28 6.19
C MET A 5 -5.42 2.88 6.15
N ILE A 6 -5.03 3.45 5.00
CA ILE A 6 -3.73 4.11 4.83
C ILE A 6 -3.60 5.28 5.78
N LEU A 7 -4.58 6.19 5.75
CA LEU A 7 -4.59 7.35 6.64
C LEU A 7 -4.54 6.93 8.10
N TRP A 8 -5.29 5.89 8.47
CA TRP A 8 -5.25 5.35 9.83
C TRP A 8 -3.86 4.83 10.20
N GLN A 9 -3.22 4.05 9.33
CA GLN A 9 -1.88 3.53 9.58
C GLN A 9 -0.84 4.66 9.71
N LEU A 10 -0.89 5.66 8.83
CA LEU A 10 0.02 6.80 8.88
C LEU A 10 -0.22 7.68 10.12
N LEU A 11 -1.47 7.92 10.49
CA LEU A 11 -1.83 8.69 11.68
C LEU A 11 -1.46 7.95 12.95
N SER A 12 -1.67 6.64 13.01
CA SER A 12 -1.34 5.81 14.19
C SER A 12 0.17 5.72 14.43
N PHE A 13 0.99 5.83 13.37
CA PHE A 13 2.43 5.90 13.48
C PHE A 13 2.91 7.19 14.15
N SER A 14 2.15 8.28 14.03
CA SER A 14 2.50 9.56 14.67
C SER A 14 2.21 9.51 16.17
N LYS A 15 3.24 9.22 16.98
CA LYS A 15 3.15 9.23 18.45
C LYS A 15 2.62 10.54 19.04
N LYS A 16 2.81 11.68 18.34
CA LYS A 16 2.36 13.01 18.78
C LYS A 16 0.84 13.16 18.79
N LEU A 17 0.13 12.43 17.96
CA LEU A 17 -1.33 12.56 17.82
C LEU A 17 -2.11 11.69 18.80
N ASN A 18 -1.45 10.79 19.56
CA ASN A 18 -2.08 9.87 20.54
C ASN A 18 -3.35 9.15 20.00
N ILE A 19 -3.49 9.02 18.67
CA ILE A 19 -4.68 8.45 18.03
C ILE A 19 -4.78 6.95 18.32
N SER A 20 -3.64 6.29 18.44
CA SER A 20 -3.54 4.86 18.79
C SER A 20 -3.59 4.59 20.30
N SER A 21 -3.74 5.63 21.14
CA SER A 21 -3.92 5.45 22.59
C SER A 21 -5.37 5.10 22.91
N GLY A 22 -5.57 4.09 23.74
CA GLY A 22 -6.89 3.65 24.18
C GLY A 22 -7.19 2.19 23.91
N ALA A 23 -8.33 1.72 24.38
CA ALA A 23 -8.81 0.36 24.13
C ALA A 23 -9.00 0.11 22.62
N VAL A 24 -8.81 -1.14 22.20
CA VAL A 24 -8.93 -1.57 20.79
C VAL A 24 -10.27 -1.13 20.19
N GLU A 25 -11.36 -1.26 20.95
CA GLU A 25 -12.70 -0.84 20.54
C GLU A 25 -12.81 0.65 20.20
N VAL A 26 -12.10 1.51 20.95
CA VAL A 26 -12.09 2.96 20.69
C VAL A 26 -11.33 3.27 19.41
N GLN A 27 -10.23 2.55 19.17
CA GLN A 27 -9.45 2.68 17.94
C GLN A 27 -10.26 2.23 16.71
N ASP A 28 -10.95 1.10 16.80
CA ASP A 28 -11.80 0.58 15.72
C ASP A 28 -12.97 1.52 15.43
N ARG A 29 -13.59 2.09 16.45
CA ARG A 29 -14.65 3.10 16.28
C ARG A 29 -14.14 4.35 15.55
N ARG A 30 -12.96 4.87 15.94
CA ARG A 30 -12.33 6.03 15.27
C ARG A 30 -11.99 5.71 13.81
N LYS A 31 -11.47 4.51 13.53
CA LYS A 31 -11.20 4.01 12.19
C LYS A 31 -12.48 3.95 11.34
N MET A 32 -13.59 3.47 11.91
CA MET A 32 -14.89 3.43 11.23
C MET A 32 -15.41 4.83 10.87
N TYR A 33 -15.29 5.81 11.78
CA TYR A 33 -15.68 7.20 11.48
C TYR A 33 -14.84 7.79 10.36
N LEU A 34 -13.53 7.57 10.36
CA LEU A 34 -12.66 8.01 9.28
C LEU A 34 -13.07 7.38 7.95
N THR A 35 -13.38 6.07 7.97
CA THR A 35 -13.86 5.35 6.79
C THR A 35 -15.18 5.92 6.28
N LEU A 36 -16.12 6.25 7.17
CA LEU A 36 -17.40 6.85 6.80
C LEU A 36 -17.22 8.19 6.10
N ILE A 37 -16.39 9.09 6.67
CA ILE A 37 -16.13 10.42 6.09
C ILE A 37 -15.54 10.29 4.69
N ILE A 38 -14.52 9.45 4.53
CA ILE A 38 -13.86 9.25 3.23
C ILE A 38 -14.80 8.58 2.23
N ALA A 39 -15.55 7.56 2.65
CA ALA A 39 -16.53 6.89 1.80
C ALA A 39 -17.62 7.85 1.34
N LEU A 40 -18.08 8.74 2.22
CA LEU A 40 -19.09 9.76 1.90
C LEU A 40 -18.58 10.75 0.84
N ILE A 41 -17.36 11.27 1.00
CA ILE A 41 -16.74 12.18 0.03
C ILE A 41 -16.60 11.50 -1.34
N GLN A 42 -16.04 10.29 -1.37
CA GLN A 42 -15.78 9.57 -2.61
C GLN A 42 -17.07 9.11 -3.30
N SER A 43 -18.04 8.60 -2.55
CA SER A 43 -19.31 8.14 -3.10
C SER A 43 -20.16 9.27 -3.65
N LEU A 44 -20.14 10.42 -2.98
CA LEU A 44 -20.87 11.61 -3.40
C LEU A 44 -20.24 12.20 -4.67
N ALA A 45 -18.90 12.33 -4.71
CA ALA A 45 -18.19 12.77 -5.89
C ALA A 45 -18.44 11.84 -7.10
N LEU A 46 -18.42 10.54 -6.89
CA LEU A 46 -18.67 9.56 -7.95
C LEU A 46 -20.14 9.61 -8.40
N SER A 47 -21.09 9.62 -7.48
CA SER A 47 -22.53 9.62 -7.77
C SER A 47 -22.97 10.85 -8.58
N LEU A 48 -22.42 12.04 -8.28
CA LEU A 48 -22.70 13.27 -9.02
C LEU A 48 -22.16 13.26 -10.46
N ASN A 49 -21.10 12.49 -10.73
CA ASN A 49 -20.44 12.46 -12.03
C ASN A 49 -20.73 11.19 -12.85
N LEU A 50 -21.55 10.27 -12.33
CA LEU A 50 -21.98 9.10 -13.11
C LEU A 50 -22.99 9.52 -14.19
N PRO A 51 -22.78 9.15 -15.46
CA PRO A 51 -23.73 9.41 -16.55
C PRO A 51 -24.94 8.46 -16.47
N ILE A 52 -25.84 8.68 -15.51
CA ILE A 52 -27.04 7.83 -15.32
C ILE A 52 -28.20 8.51 -16.04
N GLN A 53 -28.90 7.77 -16.87
CA GLN A 53 -30.18 8.22 -17.44
C GLN A 53 -31.22 8.29 -16.33
N HIS A 54 -31.69 9.50 -16.02
CA HIS A 54 -32.61 9.76 -14.93
C HIS A 54 -34.05 9.47 -15.35
N LEU A 55 -34.60 8.35 -14.88
CA LEU A 55 -36.07 8.09 -14.88
C LEU A 55 -36.76 8.80 -13.71
N TYR A 56 -36.00 9.17 -12.66
CA TYR A 56 -36.47 9.81 -11.43
C TYR A 56 -35.76 11.16 -11.21
N SER A 57 -36.17 11.89 -10.18
CA SER A 57 -35.48 13.15 -9.83
C SER A 57 -34.00 12.93 -9.58
N SER A 58 -33.15 13.77 -10.17
CA SER A 58 -31.69 13.70 -10.08
C SER A 58 -31.18 13.54 -8.63
N LEU A 59 -31.82 14.25 -7.69
CA LEU A 59 -31.46 14.23 -6.27
C LEU A 59 -31.72 12.85 -5.63
N LEU A 60 -32.83 12.20 -5.96
CA LEU A 60 -33.18 10.88 -5.43
C LEU A 60 -32.21 9.79 -5.92
N VAL A 61 -31.86 9.83 -7.19
CA VAL A 61 -30.89 8.89 -7.78
C VAL A 61 -29.51 9.09 -7.17
N THR A 62 -29.05 10.32 -7.03
CA THR A 62 -27.74 10.63 -6.43
C THR A 62 -27.67 10.16 -4.97
N THR A 63 -28.71 10.41 -4.16
CA THR A 63 -28.73 9.95 -2.77
C THR A 63 -28.76 8.43 -2.65
N MET A 64 -29.55 7.74 -3.46
CA MET A 64 -29.58 6.28 -3.48
C MET A 64 -28.24 5.67 -3.89
N ASN A 65 -27.62 6.19 -4.96
CA ASN A 65 -26.31 5.71 -5.39
C ASN A 65 -25.24 5.97 -4.33
N THR A 66 -25.25 7.13 -3.69
CA THR A 66 -24.31 7.45 -2.60
C THR A 66 -24.47 6.45 -1.45
N LEU A 67 -25.68 6.16 -1.02
CA LEU A 67 -25.97 5.19 0.03
C LEU A 67 -25.54 3.76 -0.36
N LEU A 68 -25.81 3.34 -1.60
CA LEU A 68 -25.37 2.02 -2.10
C LEU A 68 -23.86 1.89 -2.13
N LEU A 69 -23.14 2.93 -2.57
CA LEU A 69 -21.68 2.93 -2.61
C LEU A 69 -21.08 2.89 -1.19
N ILE A 70 -21.66 3.62 -0.24
CA ILE A 70 -21.25 3.58 1.17
C ILE A 70 -21.51 2.19 1.75
N ALA A 71 -22.70 1.62 1.53
CA ALA A 71 -23.03 0.28 1.99
C ALA A 71 -22.06 -0.77 1.44
N GLY A 72 -21.74 -0.70 0.14
CA GLY A 72 -20.74 -1.55 -0.51
C GLY A 72 -19.34 -1.40 0.11
N ALA A 73 -18.92 -0.17 0.42
CA ALA A 73 -17.64 0.08 1.08
C ALA A 73 -17.58 -0.57 2.48
N PHE A 74 -18.64 -0.42 3.29
CA PHE A 74 -18.71 -1.05 4.62
C PHE A 74 -18.83 -2.57 4.56
N PHE A 75 -19.51 -3.09 3.55
CA PHE A 75 -19.55 -4.54 3.30
C PHE A 75 -18.13 -5.09 3.02
N LEU A 76 -17.32 -4.39 2.23
CA LEU A 76 -15.92 -4.77 2.00
C LEU A 76 -15.06 -4.66 3.26
N VAL A 77 -15.30 -3.66 4.12
CA VAL A 77 -14.65 -3.56 5.44
C VAL A 77 -14.98 -4.78 6.29
N TRP A 78 -16.26 -5.10 6.41
CA TRP A 78 -16.72 -6.26 7.18
C TRP A 78 -16.12 -7.56 6.65
N LEU A 79 -16.12 -7.76 5.33
CA LEU A 79 -15.52 -8.94 4.70
C LEU A 79 -14.01 -9.02 4.95
N SER A 80 -13.33 -7.87 4.94
CA SER A 80 -11.90 -7.75 5.25
C SER A 80 -11.60 -8.13 6.70
N ASP A 81 -12.39 -7.64 7.63
CA ASP A 81 -12.22 -7.94 9.05
C ASP A 81 -12.55 -9.41 9.35
N LEU A 82 -13.57 -9.98 8.69
CA LEU A 82 -13.88 -11.41 8.77
C LEU A 82 -12.73 -12.27 8.24
N ASN A 83 -12.15 -11.90 7.09
CA ASN A 83 -10.99 -12.61 6.54
C ASN A 83 -9.74 -12.45 7.41
N ALA A 84 -9.58 -11.33 8.10
CA ALA A 84 -8.47 -11.13 9.04
C ALA A 84 -8.57 -12.01 10.29
N GLN A 85 -9.80 -12.35 10.72
CA GLN A 85 -10.04 -13.18 11.89
C GLN A 85 -10.02 -14.68 11.57
N LEU A 86 -10.61 -15.09 10.46
CA LEU A 86 -10.87 -16.50 10.11
C LEU A 86 -10.04 -17.01 8.93
N GLY A 87 -9.44 -16.11 8.16
CA GLY A 87 -8.72 -16.41 6.93
C GLY A 87 -7.23 -16.12 7.00
N VAL A 88 -6.62 -15.96 5.83
CA VAL A 88 -5.20 -15.64 5.65
C VAL A 88 -5.08 -14.38 4.79
N GLY A 89 -4.13 -13.52 5.09
CA GLY A 89 -3.82 -12.32 4.31
C GLY A 89 -4.76 -11.13 4.54
N GLY A 90 -5.76 -11.25 5.40
CA GLY A 90 -6.63 -10.15 5.81
C GLY A 90 -7.19 -9.33 4.64
N SER A 91 -7.08 -8.00 4.72
CA SER A 91 -7.51 -7.06 3.68
C SER A 91 -6.76 -7.22 2.36
N VAL A 92 -5.52 -7.72 2.40
CA VAL A 92 -4.65 -7.84 1.22
C VAL A 92 -5.24 -8.83 0.20
N VAL A 93 -5.89 -9.91 0.66
CA VAL A 93 -6.50 -10.92 -0.23
C VAL A 93 -7.68 -10.36 -1.02
N ILE A 94 -8.51 -9.52 -0.39
CA ILE A 94 -9.66 -8.90 -1.07
C ILE A 94 -9.17 -7.98 -2.21
N LEU A 95 -8.10 -7.24 -1.96
CA LEU A 95 -7.46 -6.42 -2.99
C LEU A 95 -6.87 -7.26 -4.11
N LEU A 96 -6.15 -8.31 -3.73
CA LEU A 96 -5.53 -9.23 -4.67
C LEU A 96 -6.58 -9.87 -5.58
N SER A 97 -7.71 -10.30 -5.03
CA SER A 97 -8.80 -10.89 -5.81
C SER A 97 -9.39 -9.89 -6.82
N SER A 98 -9.60 -8.64 -6.41
CA SER A 98 -10.08 -7.58 -7.30
C SER A 98 -9.10 -7.32 -8.44
N ILE A 99 -7.80 -7.28 -8.17
CA ILE A 99 -6.77 -7.05 -9.19
C ILE A 99 -6.71 -8.23 -10.16
N VAL A 100 -6.67 -9.46 -9.63
CA VAL A 100 -6.61 -10.68 -10.47
C VAL A 100 -7.79 -10.77 -11.42
N LEU A 101 -8.98 -10.41 -10.96
CA LEU A 101 -10.18 -10.41 -11.79
C LEU A 101 -10.15 -9.34 -12.89
N ASN A 102 -9.55 -8.19 -12.64
CA ASN A 102 -9.53 -7.07 -13.58
C ASN A 102 -8.35 -7.11 -14.56
N ILE A 103 -7.21 -7.72 -14.20
CA ILE A 103 -6.01 -7.79 -15.06
C ILE A 103 -6.31 -8.29 -16.49
N PRO A 104 -7.06 -9.40 -16.73
CA PRO A 104 -7.30 -9.88 -18.08
C PRO A 104 -8.06 -8.87 -18.92
N GLN A 105 -9.04 -8.21 -18.34
CA GLN A 105 -9.87 -7.22 -19.02
C GLN A 105 -9.09 -5.94 -19.31
N ASP A 106 -8.26 -5.49 -18.38
CA ASP A 106 -7.40 -4.32 -18.55
C ASP A 106 -6.35 -4.54 -19.64
N ILE A 107 -5.76 -5.73 -19.69
CA ILE A 107 -4.82 -6.12 -20.75
C ILE A 107 -5.53 -6.14 -22.11
N LEU A 108 -6.67 -6.84 -22.23
CA LEU A 108 -7.42 -6.95 -23.48
C LEU A 108 -7.86 -5.57 -24.00
N SER A 109 -8.41 -4.73 -23.13
CA SER A 109 -8.83 -3.37 -23.50
C SER A 109 -7.67 -2.49 -23.95
N THR A 110 -6.50 -2.67 -23.36
CA THR A 110 -5.27 -1.93 -23.75
C THR A 110 -4.83 -2.32 -25.16
N PHE A 111 -4.87 -3.61 -25.51
CA PHE A 111 -4.52 -4.08 -26.85
C PHE A 111 -5.50 -3.62 -27.94
N GLN A 112 -6.77 -3.44 -27.58
CA GLN A 112 -7.78 -2.93 -28.51
C GLN A 112 -7.64 -1.42 -28.77
N LEU A 113 -7.24 -0.64 -27.76
CA LEU A 113 -7.13 0.82 -27.85
C LEU A 113 -5.83 1.27 -28.51
N VAL A 114 -4.73 0.61 -28.23
CA VAL A 114 -3.42 0.95 -28.79
C VAL A 114 -3.04 -0.12 -29.80
N ARG A 115 -2.94 0.25 -31.09
CA ARG A 115 -2.43 -0.66 -32.14
C ARG A 115 -0.94 -0.91 -31.94
N ILE A 116 -0.62 -1.73 -30.96
CA ILE A 116 0.76 -2.06 -30.59
C ILE A 116 1.26 -3.18 -31.51
N SER A 117 2.45 -3.00 -32.08
CA SER A 117 3.14 -4.06 -32.81
C SER A 117 3.38 -5.26 -31.88
N MET A 118 3.26 -6.48 -32.41
CA MET A 118 3.50 -7.72 -31.67
C MET A 118 4.89 -7.73 -31.00
N GLY A 119 5.91 -7.10 -31.62
CA GLY A 119 7.25 -6.97 -31.04
C GLY A 119 7.28 -6.10 -29.78
N ILE A 120 6.57 -4.99 -29.75
CA ILE A 120 6.47 -4.14 -28.55
C ILE A 120 5.74 -4.87 -27.44
N MET A 121 4.70 -5.63 -27.75
CA MET A 121 3.97 -6.45 -26.78
C MET A 121 4.89 -7.48 -26.08
N ILE A 122 5.67 -8.21 -26.87
CA ILE A 122 6.64 -9.17 -26.32
C ILE A 122 7.67 -8.46 -25.43
N LEU A 123 8.14 -7.29 -25.84
CA LEU A 123 9.10 -6.50 -25.06
C LEU A 123 8.51 -6.03 -23.72
N ILE A 124 7.24 -5.62 -23.69
CA ILE A 124 6.53 -5.23 -22.45
C ILE A 124 6.42 -6.44 -21.50
N VAL A 125 6.03 -7.60 -22.00
CA VAL A 125 5.91 -8.81 -21.20
C VAL A 125 7.27 -9.22 -20.64
N LEU A 126 8.32 -9.25 -21.48
CA LEU A 126 9.68 -9.57 -21.04
C LEU A 126 10.20 -8.57 -19.99
N SER A 127 10.00 -7.27 -20.22
CA SER A 127 10.38 -6.24 -19.24
C SER A 127 9.65 -6.44 -17.91
N SER A 128 8.35 -6.74 -17.93
CA SER A 128 7.57 -6.99 -16.71
C SER A 128 8.06 -8.20 -15.94
N ILE A 129 8.48 -9.27 -16.62
CA ILE A 129 9.08 -10.44 -15.99
C ILE A 129 10.42 -10.09 -15.34
N VAL A 130 11.28 -9.34 -16.04
CA VAL A 130 12.58 -8.89 -15.49
C VAL A 130 12.37 -7.98 -14.26
N LEU A 131 11.45 -7.05 -14.33
CA LEU A 131 11.12 -6.16 -13.22
C LEU A 131 10.58 -6.94 -12.00
N THR A 132 9.72 -7.93 -12.25
CA THR A 132 9.22 -8.81 -11.18
C THR A 132 10.36 -9.63 -10.57
N TYR A 133 11.28 -10.14 -11.35
CA TYR A 133 12.44 -10.85 -10.85
C TYR A 133 13.35 -9.96 -9.99
N MET A 134 13.62 -8.74 -10.44
CA MET A 134 14.37 -7.73 -9.67
C MET A 134 13.69 -7.42 -8.34
N MET A 135 12.36 -7.31 -8.33
CA MET A 135 11.59 -7.14 -7.10
C MET A 135 11.76 -8.31 -6.14
N VAL A 136 11.70 -9.56 -6.65
CA VAL A 136 11.93 -10.77 -5.82
C VAL A 136 13.33 -10.76 -5.22
N LEU A 137 14.35 -10.36 -5.99
CA LEU A 137 15.72 -10.23 -5.48
C LEU A 137 15.79 -9.20 -4.34
N MET A 138 15.19 -8.02 -4.52
CA MET A 138 15.16 -6.99 -3.47
C MET A 138 14.38 -7.43 -2.23
N TYR A 139 13.28 -8.16 -2.40
CA TYR A 139 12.52 -8.71 -1.27
C TYR A 139 13.32 -9.75 -0.48
N ARG A 140 14.14 -10.56 -1.16
CA ARG A 140 15.00 -11.57 -0.54
C ARG A 140 16.28 -11.01 0.06
N ALA A 141 16.71 -9.84 -0.41
CA ALA A 141 17.93 -9.21 0.07
C ALA A 141 17.74 -8.72 1.51
N ARG A 142 18.49 -9.32 2.43
CA ARG A 142 18.41 -9.05 3.86
C ARG A 142 19.79 -8.71 4.42
N TYR A 143 19.82 -7.64 5.18
CA TYR A 143 21.00 -7.27 5.95
C TYR A 143 20.97 -7.96 7.32
N ARG A 144 22.02 -8.69 7.68
CA ARG A 144 22.13 -9.45 8.93
C ARG A 144 22.94 -8.69 9.96
N ILE A 145 22.34 -8.44 11.11
CA ILE A 145 22.98 -7.79 12.26
C ILE A 145 23.26 -8.89 13.29
N PRO A 146 24.52 -9.11 13.71
CA PRO A 146 24.82 -10.08 14.74
C PRO A 146 24.20 -9.62 16.09
N VAL A 147 23.44 -10.51 16.70
CA VAL A 147 22.77 -10.28 17.98
C VAL A 147 23.30 -11.29 18.99
N HIS A 148 23.56 -10.83 20.21
CA HIS A 148 23.92 -11.69 21.32
C HIS A 148 22.71 -11.92 22.21
N LYS A 149 22.53 -13.17 22.63
CA LYS A 149 21.45 -13.58 23.54
C LYS A 149 22.06 -14.07 24.86
N ILE A 150 21.57 -13.53 25.95
CA ILE A 150 21.99 -13.93 27.30
C ILE A 150 21.59 -15.41 27.51
N GLY A 151 22.54 -16.24 27.99
CA GLY A 151 22.29 -17.66 28.24
C GLY A 151 22.50 -18.60 27.05
N LEU A 152 22.80 -18.10 25.85
CA LEU A 152 23.10 -18.96 24.70
C LEU A 152 24.56 -19.46 24.74
N ARG A 153 24.76 -20.77 24.63
CA ARG A 153 26.11 -21.39 24.57
C ARG A 153 26.86 -20.83 23.34
N SER A 154 28.16 -20.62 23.48
CA SER A 154 29.05 -20.03 22.45
C SER A 154 28.97 -20.72 21.08
N ARG A 155 28.65 -22.03 21.05
CA ARG A 155 28.50 -22.82 19.83
C ARG A 155 27.33 -22.35 18.92
N PHE A 156 26.29 -21.72 19.48
CA PHE A 156 25.12 -21.25 18.75
C PHE A 156 25.13 -19.76 18.45
N LYS A 157 26.15 -19.00 18.92
CA LYS A 157 26.29 -17.54 18.68
C LYS A 157 26.33 -17.19 17.18
N ARG A 158 26.84 -18.10 16.34
CA ARG A 158 26.95 -17.91 14.89
C ARG A 158 25.59 -17.83 14.17
N TYR A 159 24.53 -18.36 14.78
CA TYR A 159 23.18 -18.39 14.22
C TYR A 159 22.25 -17.31 14.82
N SER A 160 22.76 -16.48 15.73
CA SER A 160 21.98 -15.41 16.37
C SER A 160 22.23 -14.11 15.60
N TYR A 161 21.29 -13.78 14.70
CA TYR A 161 21.31 -12.54 13.93
C TYR A 161 19.88 -12.00 13.76
N PHE A 162 19.78 -10.70 13.68
CA PHE A 162 18.55 -9.99 13.32
C PHE A 162 18.63 -9.56 11.86
N GLU A 163 17.58 -9.83 11.09
CA GLU A 163 17.54 -9.51 9.66
C GLU A 163 16.69 -8.27 9.42
N ILE A 164 17.23 -7.33 8.65
CA ILE A 164 16.51 -6.16 8.11
C ILE A 164 16.44 -6.32 6.59
N MET A 165 15.24 -6.18 6.00
CA MET A 165 15.06 -6.19 4.55
C MET A 165 15.69 -4.96 3.91
N LEU A 166 16.30 -5.11 2.73
CA LEU A 166 16.82 -3.96 1.96
C LEU A 166 15.70 -3.04 1.45
N ASN A 167 14.52 -3.58 1.20
CA ASN A 167 13.31 -2.79 0.95
C ASN A 167 12.27 -3.12 2.03
N PRO A 168 12.30 -2.44 3.20
CA PRO A 168 11.41 -2.77 4.31
C PRO A 168 9.93 -2.44 4.01
N ALA A 169 9.67 -1.52 3.09
CA ALA A 169 8.32 -1.20 2.65
C ALA A 169 7.73 -2.26 1.70
N GLY A 170 8.60 -3.00 0.99
CA GLY A 170 8.19 -4.01 0.02
C GLY A 170 7.32 -3.45 -1.10
N GLY A 171 6.25 -4.17 -1.43
CA GLY A 171 5.26 -3.77 -2.44
C GLY A 171 4.10 -2.91 -1.91
N MET A 172 4.03 -2.65 -0.60
CA MET A 172 2.94 -1.88 0.00
C MET A 172 2.76 -0.47 -0.57
N PRO A 173 3.83 0.31 -0.87
CA PRO A 173 3.69 1.65 -1.44
C PRO A 173 2.82 1.65 -2.70
N PHE A 174 2.97 0.69 -3.60
CA PHE A 174 2.19 0.63 -4.85
C PHE A 174 0.70 0.41 -4.61
N MET A 175 0.37 -0.47 -3.67
CA MET A 175 -1.00 -0.78 -3.30
C MET A 175 -1.72 0.47 -2.78
N TYR A 176 -1.02 1.25 -1.99
CA TYR A 176 -1.62 2.36 -1.27
C TYR A 176 -1.58 3.68 -2.03
N VAL A 177 -0.56 3.92 -2.86
CA VAL A 177 -0.43 5.18 -3.61
C VAL A 177 -1.63 5.43 -4.51
N MET A 178 -2.08 4.43 -5.27
CA MET A 178 -3.25 4.57 -6.15
C MET A 178 -4.51 4.96 -5.38
N SER A 179 -4.75 4.30 -4.26
CA SER A 179 -5.90 4.60 -3.40
C SER A 179 -5.80 5.97 -2.73
N PHE A 180 -4.59 6.41 -2.38
CA PHE A 180 -4.38 7.72 -1.76
C PHE A 180 -4.53 8.84 -2.79
N LEU A 181 -4.01 8.69 -4.00
CA LEU A 181 -4.15 9.66 -5.08
C LEU A 181 -5.59 9.83 -5.57
N SER A 182 -6.44 8.84 -5.35
CA SER A 182 -7.86 8.98 -5.66
C SER A 182 -8.56 10.00 -4.75
N LEU A 183 -8.06 10.25 -3.52
CA LEU A 183 -8.66 11.21 -2.60
C LEU A 183 -8.66 12.64 -3.15
N PRO A 184 -7.52 13.25 -3.53
CA PRO A 184 -7.51 14.58 -4.14
C PRO A 184 -8.35 14.63 -5.42
N THR A 185 -8.28 13.60 -6.26
CA THR A 185 -9.06 13.53 -7.50
C THR A 185 -10.56 13.66 -7.21
N TYR A 186 -11.10 12.89 -6.26
CA TYR A 186 -12.52 12.96 -5.90
C TYR A 186 -12.88 14.26 -5.18
N ILE A 187 -11.98 14.82 -4.37
CA ILE A 187 -12.20 16.12 -3.69
C ILE A 187 -12.30 17.23 -4.74
N PHE A 188 -11.38 17.30 -5.71
CA PHE A 188 -11.42 18.32 -6.76
C PHE A 188 -12.65 18.17 -7.65
N LEU A 189 -13.02 16.95 -8.00
CA LEU A 189 -14.22 16.65 -8.76
C LEU A 189 -15.49 17.09 -8.03
N LEU A 190 -15.57 16.85 -6.74
CA LEU A 190 -16.69 17.27 -5.90
C LEU A 190 -16.74 18.80 -5.78
N LEU A 191 -15.61 19.46 -5.56
CA LEU A 191 -15.53 20.92 -5.47
C LEU A 191 -15.93 21.59 -6.81
N GLN A 192 -15.50 21.03 -7.94
CA GLN A 192 -15.93 21.51 -9.26
C GLN A 192 -17.44 21.41 -9.45
N THR A 193 -18.07 20.33 -8.95
CA THR A 193 -19.50 20.12 -9.09
C THR A 193 -20.30 21.04 -8.15
N LEU A 194 -19.80 21.30 -6.94
CA LEU A 194 -20.45 22.16 -5.96
C LEU A 194 -20.26 23.66 -6.27
N PHE A 195 -19.13 24.03 -6.86
CA PHE A 195 -18.76 25.42 -7.16
C PHE A 195 -18.44 25.62 -8.65
N PRO A 196 -19.41 25.45 -9.56
CA PRO A 196 -19.16 25.51 -11.02
C PRO A 196 -18.73 26.90 -11.51
N GLN A 197 -18.96 27.93 -10.71
CA GLN A 197 -18.59 29.32 -11.02
C GLN A 197 -17.08 29.60 -10.84
N THR A 198 -16.34 28.74 -10.12
CA THR A 198 -14.92 28.94 -9.85
C THR A 198 -14.06 28.15 -10.84
N THR A 199 -13.41 28.86 -11.74
CA THR A 199 -12.51 28.27 -12.77
C THR A 199 -11.33 27.51 -12.17
N VAL A 200 -10.87 27.89 -10.96
CA VAL A 200 -9.75 27.26 -10.27
C VAL A 200 -10.02 25.77 -9.99
N PHE A 201 -11.22 25.38 -9.58
CA PHE A 201 -11.53 23.98 -9.29
C PHE A 201 -11.65 23.14 -10.56
N SER A 202 -12.15 23.71 -11.66
CA SER A 202 -12.20 23.03 -12.94
C SER A 202 -10.80 22.81 -13.52
N GLU A 203 -9.90 23.79 -13.41
CA GLU A 203 -8.51 23.67 -13.82
C GLU A 203 -7.75 22.62 -12.98
N LEU A 204 -7.93 22.66 -11.64
CA LEU A 204 -7.32 21.67 -10.74
C LEU A 204 -7.80 20.25 -11.04
N SER A 205 -9.11 20.06 -11.24
CA SER A 205 -9.64 18.74 -11.58
C SER A 205 -9.14 18.23 -12.92
N ALA A 206 -9.02 19.10 -13.92
CA ALA A 206 -8.48 18.79 -15.23
C ALA A 206 -6.98 18.44 -15.17
N GLN A 207 -6.19 19.19 -14.40
CA GLN A 207 -4.76 18.95 -14.24
C GLN A 207 -4.42 17.75 -13.35
N TYR A 208 -5.30 17.41 -12.41
CA TYR A 208 -5.14 16.26 -11.49
C TYR A 208 -5.86 15.00 -11.99
N GLY A 209 -6.33 15.00 -13.24
CA GLY A 209 -6.88 13.80 -13.88
C GLY A 209 -5.84 12.68 -13.98
N VAL A 210 -6.30 11.44 -13.95
CA VAL A 210 -5.42 10.26 -14.07
C VAL A 210 -4.67 10.31 -15.39
N GLY A 211 -3.34 10.23 -15.34
CA GLY A 211 -2.46 10.33 -16.51
C GLY A 211 -1.98 11.75 -16.83
N LYS A 212 -2.48 12.77 -16.17
CA LYS A 212 -2.00 14.15 -16.34
C LYS A 212 -0.67 14.39 -15.63
N PRO A 213 0.13 15.38 -16.05
CA PRO A 213 1.46 15.61 -15.48
C PRO A 213 1.48 15.77 -13.95
N LEU A 214 0.57 16.56 -13.40
CA LEU A 214 0.50 16.79 -11.96
C LEU A 214 0.21 15.49 -11.19
N TRP A 215 -0.69 14.65 -11.73
CA TRP A 215 -0.99 13.35 -11.15
C TRP A 215 0.23 12.41 -11.19
N ILE A 216 0.97 12.38 -12.32
CA ILE A 216 2.16 11.53 -12.51
C ILE A 216 3.28 11.94 -11.54
N TYR A 217 3.57 13.24 -11.42
CA TYR A 217 4.58 13.71 -10.46
C TYR A 217 4.17 13.41 -9.01
N SER A 218 2.88 13.58 -8.68
CA SER A 218 2.34 13.22 -7.37
C SER A 218 2.47 11.72 -7.09
N TYR A 219 2.22 10.88 -8.11
CA TYR A 219 2.38 9.43 -8.01
C TYR A 219 3.83 9.03 -7.69
N ILE A 220 4.80 9.58 -8.41
CA ILE A 220 6.22 9.31 -8.20
C ILE A 220 6.68 9.78 -6.80
N ALA A 221 6.29 10.99 -6.41
CA ALA A 221 6.61 11.54 -5.09
C ALA A 221 6.00 10.71 -3.97
N MET A 222 4.74 10.28 -4.11
CA MET A 222 4.04 9.46 -3.12
C MET A 222 4.60 8.05 -3.01
N ILE A 223 5.03 7.41 -4.11
CA ILE A 223 5.74 6.12 -4.04
C ILE A 223 6.97 6.24 -3.14
N PHE A 224 7.78 7.29 -3.33
CA PHE A 224 8.97 7.51 -2.52
C PHE A 224 8.65 7.76 -1.06
N LEU A 225 7.72 8.68 -0.78
CA LEU A 225 7.30 9.01 0.58
C LEU A 225 6.70 7.80 1.31
N PHE A 226 5.83 7.06 0.64
CA PHE A 226 5.21 5.86 1.21
C PHE A 226 6.22 4.72 1.40
N SER A 227 7.24 4.62 0.55
CA SER A 227 8.32 3.66 0.78
C SER A 227 9.05 3.94 2.10
N ILE A 228 9.27 5.20 2.43
CA ILE A 228 9.85 5.58 3.73
C ILE A 228 8.85 5.34 4.86
N ALA A 229 7.62 5.82 4.73
CA ALA A 229 6.60 5.71 5.78
C ALA A 229 6.30 4.24 6.14
N PHE A 230 6.05 3.40 5.15
CA PHE A 230 5.73 1.98 5.37
C PHE A 230 6.95 1.16 5.84
N ALA A 231 8.17 1.58 5.52
CA ALA A 231 9.35 0.96 6.10
C ALA A 231 9.35 1.08 7.63
N PHE A 232 9.00 2.25 8.17
CA PHE A 232 8.90 2.45 9.61
C PHE A 232 7.66 1.78 10.23
N VAL A 233 6.55 1.69 9.50
CA VAL A 233 5.38 0.93 9.95
C VAL A 233 5.72 -0.55 10.08
N ASN A 234 6.42 -1.12 9.10
CA ASN A 234 6.76 -2.55 9.09
C ASN A 234 7.91 -2.90 10.05
N MET A 235 8.86 -1.98 10.24
CA MET A 235 10.05 -2.19 11.05
C MET A 235 10.26 -1.02 12.03
N SER A 236 9.41 -0.96 13.06
CA SER A 236 9.55 0.02 14.13
C SER A 236 10.71 -0.34 15.05
N GLY A 237 11.73 0.51 15.12
CA GLY A 237 12.89 0.30 16.00
C GLY A 237 12.51 0.23 17.48
N ASP A 238 11.47 0.97 17.91
CA ASP A 238 11.00 0.93 19.29
C ASP A 238 10.43 -0.44 19.65
N GLN A 239 9.55 -1.00 18.81
CA GLN A 239 8.96 -2.32 19.03
C GLN A 239 10.02 -3.44 18.98
N ILE A 240 10.99 -3.32 18.08
CA ILE A 240 12.08 -4.30 17.96
C ILE A 240 12.99 -4.20 19.19
N SER A 241 13.36 -3.00 19.61
CA SER A 241 14.19 -2.79 20.81
C SER A 241 13.52 -3.31 22.07
N ASP A 242 12.21 -3.08 22.26
CA ASP A 242 11.44 -3.60 23.38
C ASP A 242 11.37 -5.12 23.36
N ARG A 243 11.20 -5.73 22.18
CA ARG A 243 11.22 -7.18 22.01
C ARG A 243 12.58 -7.75 22.36
N MET A 244 13.67 -7.17 21.85
CA MET A 244 15.04 -7.59 22.16
C MET A 244 15.33 -7.49 23.66
N LYS A 245 14.90 -6.40 24.30
CA LYS A 245 15.06 -6.22 25.75
C LYS A 245 14.32 -7.32 26.54
N LYS A 246 13.10 -7.66 26.14
CA LYS A 246 12.30 -8.71 26.81
C LYS A 246 12.86 -10.12 26.58
N SER A 247 13.48 -10.38 25.42
CA SER A 247 14.10 -11.68 25.09
C SER A 247 15.55 -11.83 25.57
N GLY A 248 16.13 -10.79 26.20
CA GLY A 248 17.52 -10.78 26.63
C GLY A 248 18.50 -10.76 25.45
N GLU A 249 18.09 -10.20 24.33
CA GLU A 249 18.91 -10.02 23.14
C GLU A 249 19.49 -8.60 23.08
N TYR A 250 20.72 -8.48 22.63
CA TYR A 250 21.36 -7.18 22.46
C TYR A 250 22.31 -7.15 21.25
N ILE A 251 22.48 -5.97 20.66
CA ILE A 251 23.42 -5.72 19.57
C ILE A 251 24.77 -5.36 20.18
N TYR A 252 25.86 -5.97 19.71
CA TYR A 252 27.20 -5.66 20.21
C TYR A 252 27.55 -4.18 20.00
N GLY A 253 28.02 -3.51 21.05
CA GLY A 253 28.38 -2.10 21.01
C GLY A 253 27.23 -1.09 21.04
N VAL A 254 25.99 -1.56 21.26
CA VAL A 254 24.81 -0.69 21.37
C VAL A 254 24.08 -1.00 22.68
N TYR A 255 23.81 0.02 23.49
CA TYR A 255 23.09 -0.18 24.76
C TYR A 255 21.64 -0.61 24.50
N PRO A 256 21.13 -1.63 25.24
CA PRO A 256 19.74 -2.06 25.15
C PRO A 256 18.75 -0.94 25.48
N GLY A 257 17.70 -0.79 24.69
CA GLY A 257 16.68 0.22 24.90
C GLY A 257 16.70 1.32 23.83
N GLU A 258 16.70 2.57 24.23
CA GLU A 258 16.54 3.71 23.32
C GLU A 258 17.66 3.81 22.26
N GLU A 259 18.90 3.50 22.61
CA GLU A 259 20.01 3.50 21.65
C GLU A 259 19.86 2.42 20.60
N THR A 260 19.38 1.21 20.99
CA THR A 260 19.06 0.14 20.04
C THR A 260 17.95 0.59 19.10
N SER A 261 16.91 1.25 19.61
CA SER A 261 15.82 1.79 18.78
C SER A 261 16.35 2.82 17.79
N ARG A 262 17.16 3.78 18.22
CA ARG A 262 17.77 4.79 17.34
C ARG A 262 18.68 4.17 16.28
N PHE A 263 19.44 3.16 16.63
CA PHE A 263 20.32 2.43 15.71
C PHE A 263 19.51 1.74 14.62
N ILE A 264 18.45 0.99 15.00
CA ILE A 264 17.57 0.29 14.06
C ILE A 264 16.83 1.29 13.17
N ASN A 265 16.25 2.36 13.74
CA ASN A 265 15.53 3.38 12.98
C ASN A 265 16.44 4.06 11.93
N ARG A 266 17.72 4.30 12.25
CA ARG A 266 18.70 4.83 11.30
C ARG A 266 18.99 3.87 10.14
N LEU A 267 19.08 2.59 10.42
CA LEU A 267 19.24 1.55 9.38
C LEU A 267 17.99 1.42 8.51
N VAL A 268 16.82 1.38 9.13
CA VAL A 268 15.53 1.36 8.42
C VAL A 268 15.41 2.58 7.51
N LEU A 269 15.78 3.77 7.97
CA LEU A 269 15.76 4.97 7.13
C LEU A 269 16.69 4.85 5.91
N ARG A 270 17.92 4.37 6.11
CA ARG A 270 18.87 4.17 5.00
C ARG A 270 18.34 3.18 3.97
N PHE A 271 17.81 2.04 4.44
CA PHE A 271 17.28 1.03 3.57
C PHE A 271 15.94 1.43 2.92
N SER A 272 15.12 2.24 3.60
CA SER A 272 13.89 2.77 3.01
C SER A 272 14.16 3.77 1.88
N ILE A 273 15.24 4.56 1.97
CA ILE A 273 15.65 5.45 0.87
C ILE A 273 16.10 4.62 -0.34
N ILE A 274 16.94 3.59 -0.12
CA ILE A 274 17.39 2.69 -1.19
C ILE A 274 16.17 1.96 -1.82
N GLY A 275 15.31 1.40 -0.98
CA GLY A 275 14.08 0.74 -1.42
C GLY A 275 13.12 1.70 -2.11
N GLY A 276 13.01 2.94 -1.64
CA GLY A 276 12.18 3.99 -2.24
C GLY A 276 12.67 4.39 -3.63
N ILE A 277 13.98 4.59 -3.81
CA ILE A 277 14.57 4.85 -5.12
C ILE A 277 14.32 3.68 -6.06
N PHE A 278 14.52 2.46 -5.58
CA PHE A 278 14.23 1.25 -6.36
C PHE A 278 12.76 1.20 -6.79
N ASN A 279 11.82 1.45 -5.87
CA ASN A 279 10.40 1.46 -6.16
C ASN A 279 10.02 2.55 -7.20
N VAL A 280 10.60 3.74 -7.10
CA VAL A 280 10.42 4.83 -8.07
C VAL A 280 10.99 4.45 -9.44
N LEU A 281 12.17 3.86 -9.50
CA LEU A 281 12.75 3.41 -10.77
C LEU A 281 11.89 2.34 -11.44
N MET A 282 11.33 1.41 -10.68
CA MET A 282 10.56 0.30 -11.23
C MET A 282 9.14 0.68 -11.70
N ALA A 283 8.42 1.50 -10.93
CA ALA A 283 7.04 1.85 -11.24
C ALA A 283 6.86 3.34 -11.61
N GLY A 284 7.72 4.22 -11.15
CA GLY A 284 7.65 5.64 -11.48
C GLY A 284 8.20 5.95 -12.87
N THR A 285 9.32 5.31 -13.27
CA THR A 285 9.94 5.56 -14.59
C THR A 285 8.99 5.22 -15.74
N PRO A 286 8.26 4.08 -15.76
CA PRO A 286 7.29 3.83 -16.82
C PRO A 286 6.21 4.91 -16.93
N MET A 287 5.80 5.50 -15.80
CA MET A 287 4.81 6.58 -15.79
C MET A 287 5.29 7.86 -16.46
N LEU A 288 6.60 8.13 -16.51
CA LEU A 288 7.13 9.29 -17.21
C LEU A 288 6.90 9.23 -18.72
N PHE A 289 6.82 8.04 -19.31
CA PHE A 289 6.50 7.88 -20.73
C PHE A 289 5.06 8.31 -21.06
N VAL A 290 4.15 8.30 -20.10
CA VAL A 290 2.77 8.78 -20.28
C VAL A 290 2.72 10.29 -20.53
N LEU A 291 3.73 11.06 -20.09
CA LEU A 291 3.84 12.49 -20.41
C LEU A 291 3.98 12.76 -21.92
N SER A 292 4.51 11.80 -22.67
CA SER A 292 4.63 11.90 -24.13
C SER A 292 3.37 11.43 -24.86
N ASP A 293 2.66 10.44 -24.32
CA ASP A 293 1.41 9.91 -24.89
C ASP A 293 0.52 9.33 -23.77
N GLU A 294 -0.63 9.97 -23.55
CA GLU A 294 -1.59 9.55 -22.51
C GLU A 294 -2.16 8.13 -22.74
N ASN A 295 -2.18 7.64 -23.98
CA ASN A 295 -2.64 6.29 -24.30
C ASN A 295 -1.74 5.20 -23.70
N LEU A 296 -0.49 5.52 -23.36
CA LEU A 296 0.45 4.61 -22.72
C LEU A 296 0.17 4.38 -21.24
N LEU A 297 -0.78 5.10 -20.63
CA LEU A 297 -1.06 5.03 -19.19
C LEU A 297 -1.28 3.60 -18.70
N ARG A 298 -2.12 2.83 -19.36
CA ARG A 298 -2.43 1.46 -18.96
C ARG A 298 -1.21 0.54 -19.03
N ILE A 299 -0.37 0.73 -20.04
CA ILE A 299 0.88 -0.02 -20.21
C ILE A 299 1.88 0.36 -19.12
N ALA A 300 2.01 1.66 -18.85
CA ALA A 300 2.91 2.18 -17.81
C ALA A 300 2.53 1.72 -16.40
N MET A 301 1.27 1.38 -16.17
CA MET A 301 0.80 0.82 -14.89
C MET A 301 1.18 -0.65 -14.68
N ILE A 302 1.43 -1.42 -15.74
CA ILE A 302 1.67 -2.87 -15.67
C ILE A 302 2.82 -3.22 -14.70
N PRO A 303 4.02 -2.60 -14.75
CA PRO A 303 5.10 -2.93 -13.82
C PRO A 303 4.71 -2.71 -12.36
N GLY A 304 4.01 -1.61 -12.05
CA GLY A 304 3.51 -1.32 -10.72
C GLY A 304 2.51 -2.36 -10.22
N LEU A 305 1.59 -2.82 -11.08
CA LEU A 305 0.65 -3.91 -10.76
C LEU A 305 1.37 -5.23 -10.46
N PHE A 306 2.37 -5.61 -11.26
CA PHE A 306 3.17 -6.81 -11.00
C PHE A 306 3.95 -6.71 -9.69
N MET A 307 4.51 -5.53 -9.37
CA MET A 307 5.21 -5.31 -8.09
C MET A 307 4.26 -5.40 -6.91
N MET A 308 3.07 -4.83 -7.02
CA MET A 308 2.02 -4.92 -6.01
C MET A 308 1.60 -6.39 -5.80
N PHE A 309 1.33 -7.09 -6.89
CA PHE A 309 0.95 -8.50 -6.88
C PHE A 309 2.03 -9.38 -6.22
N GLY A 310 3.29 -9.21 -6.64
CA GLY A 310 4.42 -9.91 -6.03
C GLY A 310 4.55 -9.64 -4.54
N GLY A 311 4.42 -8.37 -4.10
CA GLY A 311 4.45 -8.00 -2.69
C GLY A 311 3.35 -8.68 -1.87
N MET A 312 2.13 -8.72 -2.40
CA MET A 312 0.99 -9.39 -1.74
C MET A 312 1.20 -10.91 -1.61
N ILE A 313 1.67 -11.57 -2.67
CA ILE A 313 1.97 -13.01 -2.64
C ILE A 313 3.01 -13.33 -1.56
N PHE A 314 4.06 -12.52 -1.45
CA PHE A 314 5.08 -12.75 -0.42
C PHE A 314 4.52 -12.56 0.99
N THR A 315 3.69 -11.54 1.22
CA THR A 315 3.02 -11.33 2.51
C THR A 315 2.16 -12.54 2.90
N ILE A 316 1.31 -13.00 1.98
CA ILE A 316 0.45 -14.18 2.21
C ILE A 316 1.30 -15.44 2.45
N LYS A 317 2.37 -15.64 1.66
CA LYS A 317 3.27 -16.77 1.82
C LYS A 317 3.96 -16.80 3.19
N ASP A 318 4.45 -15.65 3.67
CA ASP A 318 5.12 -15.55 4.96
C ASP A 318 4.13 -15.80 6.10
N GLU A 319 2.89 -15.32 6.00
CA GLU A 319 1.81 -15.61 6.94
C GLU A 319 1.43 -17.10 6.95
N MET A 320 1.23 -17.71 5.79
CA MET A 320 0.97 -19.15 5.68
C MET A 320 2.11 -19.99 6.28
N LYS A 321 3.35 -19.56 6.07
CA LYS A 321 4.50 -20.24 6.65
C LYS A 321 4.51 -20.14 8.17
N ALA A 322 4.16 -18.99 8.73
CA ALA A 322 4.05 -18.78 10.17
C ALA A 322 2.95 -19.67 10.78
N LEU A 323 1.79 -19.77 10.13
CA LEU A 323 0.68 -20.64 10.57
C LEU A 323 1.07 -22.11 10.55
N ARG A 324 1.70 -22.59 9.48
CA ARG A 324 2.19 -23.98 9.39
C ARG A 324 3.23 -24.32 10.45
N LEU A 325 4.14 -23.39 10.77
CA LEU A 325 5.11 -23.60 11.84
C LEU A 325 4.40 -23.74 13.19
N ASN A 326 3.37 -22.93 13.45
CA ASN A 326 2.60 -23.00 14.68
C ASN A 326 1.84 -24.33 14.82
N GLU A 327 1.32 -24.88 13.72
CA GLU A 327 0.69 -26.21 13.70
C GLU A 327 1.69 -27.36 13.91
N THR A 328 2.90 -27.24 13.36
CA THR A 328 3.95 -28.27 13.46
C THR A 328 4.52 -28.35 14.88
N TYR A 329 4.62 -27.22 15.56
CA TYR A 329 5.09 -27.11 16.94
C TYR A 329 3.93 -26.94 17.93
N LYS A 330 2.86 -27.75 17.83
CA LYS A 330 1.81 -27.79 18.85
C LYS A 330 2.49 -28.05 20.22
N PRO A 331 2.14 -27.28 21.27
CA PRO A 331 2.69 -27.54 22.58
C PRO A 331 2.36 -28.97 22.98
N LEU A 332 3.38 -29.69 23.43
CA LEU A 332 3.26 -31.02 24.08
C LEU A 332 2.61 -30.81 25.46
N ILE A 333 1.34 -30.39 25.52
CA ILE A 333 0.56 -30.30 26.72
C ILE A 333 -0.71 -31.11 26.49
#